data_34271e77feccebaef8d845c252713f8c
#
_entry.id   34271e77feccebaef8d845c252713f8c
#
_cell.length_a   1.000
_cell.length_b   1.000
_cell.length_c   1.000
_cell.angle_alpha   90.00
_cell.angle_beta   90.00
_cell.angle_gamma   90.00
#
_symmetry.space_group_name_H-M   'P 1'
#
loop_
_entity.id
_entity.type
_entity.pdbx_description
1 polymer ?
#
loop_
_entity_poly.entity_id
_entity_poly.type
_entity_poly.pdbx_seq_one_letter_code
_entity_poly.pdbx_strand_id
1 'polypeptide(L)'
;MVDDYDRAIKYYTEKLGFTLVEDIPQLGKRWVVVTPNPGSDCNLLLARASNERQEGFIGNQCGGRVFLFLQTDNFWRDYNAMRSNGVEFSQEPREEEYGTVVVFEDLYGNRWDLYQNKQS
;
A
#
# COMPACT_ATOMS: atom_id res chain seq x y z
N MET A 1 2.19 -9.66 -3.98
CA MET A 1 1.65 -10.99 -3.60
C MET A 1 0.77 -10.87 -2.37
N VAL A 2 -0.40 -11.45 -2.44
CA VAL A 2 -1.35 -11.49 -1.32
C VAL A 2 -1.77 -12.93 -1.06
N ASP A 3 -2.34 -13.20 0.11
CA ASP A 3 -2.84 -14.53 0.46
C ASP A 3 -4.33 -14.70 0.13
N ASP A 4 -5.08 -13.61 0.11
CA ASP A 4 -6.53 -13.63 -0.06
C ASP A 4 -6.97 -12.31 -0.69
N TYR A 5 -7.71 -12.40 -1.81
CA TYR A 5 -8.14 -11.20 -2.54
C TYR A 5 -9.05 -10.29 -1.71
N ASP A 6 -10.06 -10.85 -1.07
CA ASP A 6 -11.05 -10.04 -0.35
C ASP A 6 -10.45 -9.38 0.88
N ARG A 7 -9.58 -10.08 1.59
CA ARG A 7 -8.86 -9.53 2.73
C ARG A 7 -7.95 -8.37 2.31
N ALA A 8 -7.24 -8.54 1.20
CA ALA A 8 -6.36 -7.50 0.68
C ALA A 8 -7.15 -6.29 0.18
N ILE A 9 -8.23 -6.50 -0.56
CA ILE A 9 -9.11 -5.43 -1.03
C ILE A 9 -9.63 -4.63 0.16
N LYS A 10 -10.12 -5.30 1.18
CA LYS A 10 -10.65 -4.64 2.38
C LYS A 10 -9.60 -3.75 3.05
N TYR A 11 -8.38 -4.26 3.20
CA TYR A 11 -7.29 -3.49 3.81
C TYR A 11 -6.94 -2.26 2.98
N TYR A 12 -6.67 -2.45 1.69
CA TYR A 12 -6.23 -1.35 0.84
C TYR A 12 -7.31 -0.28 0.69
N THR A 13 -8.59 -0.65 0.62
CA THR A 13 -9.66 0.34 0.50
C THR A 13 -10.04 0.97 1.82
N GLU A 14 -10.22 0.19 2.88
CA GLU A 14 -10.71 0.71 4.16
C GLU A 14 -9.61 1.32 5.03
N LYS A 15 -8.40 0.76 5.02
CA LYS A 15 -7.30 1.24 5.87
C LYS A 15 -6.46 2.29 5.18
N LEU A 16 -6.09 2.07 3.92
CA LEU A 16 -5.23 2.97 3.17
C LEU A 16 -6.00 3.98 2.32
N GLY A 17 -7.30 3.82 2.18
CA GLY A 17 -8.13 4.74 1.39
C GLY A 17 -7.96 4.60 -0.12
N PHE A 18 -7.44 3.48 -0.58
CA PHE A 18 -7.33 3.20 -2.03
C PHE A 18 -8.70 2.93 -2.61
N THR A 19 -8.82 3.05 -3.91
CA THR A 19 -10.05 2.76 -4.66
C THR A 19 -9.88 1.45 -5.43
N LEU A 20 -10.87 0.57 -5.35
CA LEU A 20 -10.92 -0.64 -6.17
C LEU A 20 -11.29 -0.22 -7.60
N VAL A 21 -10.39 -0.49 -8.55
CA VAL A 21 -10.58 -0.11 -9.96
C VAL A 21 -11.20 -1.26 -10.75
N GLU A 22 -10.68 -2.47 -10.56
CA GLU A 22 -11.14 -3.65 -11.27
C GLU A 22 -11.15 -4.85 -10.35
N ASP A 23 -12.13 -5.71 -10.51
CA ASP A 23 -12.23 -6.99 -9.83
C ASP A 23 -12.95 -7.95 -10.78
N ILE A 24 -12.19 -8.63 -11.63
CA ILE A 24 -12.71 -9.43 -12.73
C ILE A 24 -12.38 -10.89 -12.48
N PRO A 25 -13.40 -11.76 -12.36
CA PRO A 25 -13.15 -13.20 -12.24
C PRO A 25 -12.46 -13.75 -13.50
N GLN A 26 -11.48 -14.59 -13.29
CA GLN A 26 -10.78 -15.28 -14.36
C GLN A 26 -10.71 -16.77 -14.00
N LEU A 27 -10.26 -17.60 -14.93
CA LEU A 27 -10.14 -19.02 -14.69
C LEU A 27 -9.08 -19.27 -13.60
N GLY A 28 -9.53 -19.72 -12.43
CA GLY A 28 -8.66 -20.07 -11.30
C GLY A 28 -8.06 -18.87 -10.55
N LYS A 29 -8.43 -17.65 -10.91
CA LYS A 29 -7.89 -16.44 -10.26
C LYS A 29 -8.82 -15.24 -10.47
N ARG A 30 -8.41 -14.09 -9.93
CA ARG A 30 -9.12 -12.83 -10.12
C ARG A 30 -8.13 -11.77 -10.57
N TRP A 31 -8.60 -10.85 -11.40
CA TRP A 31 -7.84 -9.68 -11.81
C TRP A 31 -8.29 -8.52 -10.91
N VAL A 32 -7.48 -8.21 -9.91
CA VAL A 32 -7.84 -7.22 -8.88
C VAL A 32 -6.85 -6.07 -8.94
N VAL A 33 -7.34 -4.86 -9.20
CA VAL A 33 -6.53 -3.65 -9.33
C VAL A 33 -7.06 -2.59 -8.38
N VAL A 34 -6.17 -2.00 -7.59
CA VAL A 34 -6.48 -0.87 -6.72
C VAL A 34 -5.61 0.32 -7.12
N THR A 35 -6.10 1.51 -6.84
CA THR A 35 -5.36 2.75 -7.09
C THR A 35 -5.31 3.59 -5.82
N PRO A 36 -4.18 4.24 -5.54
CA PRO A 36 -4.11 5.16 -4.40
C PRO A 36 -5.02 6.37 -4.57
N ASN A 37 -5.32 6.73 -5.83
CA ASN A 37 -6.07 7.92 -6.15
C ASN A 37 -6.68 7.74 -7.54
N PRO A 38 -8.01 7.90 -7.72
CA PRO A 38 -8.61 7.86 -9.06
C PRO A 38 -7.94 8.88 -9.96
N GLY A 39 -7.54 8.47 -11.16
CA GLY A 39 -6.78 9.28 -12.09
C GLY A 39 -5.26 9.15 -11.94
N SER A 40 -4.79 8.34 -11.00
CA SER A 40 -3.37 8.02 -10.88
C SER A 40 -2.90 7.22 -12.11
N ASP A 41 -1.68 7.51 -12.56
CA ASP A 41 -1.06 6.76 -13.65
C ASP A 41 -0.49 5.42 -13.20
N CYS A 42 -0.42 5.20 -11.89
CA CYS A 42 0.13 3.97 -11.32
C CYS A 42 -0.93 3.27 -10.49
N ASN A 43 -1.25 2.04 -10.88
CA ASN A 43 -2.18 1.18 -10.15
C ASN A 43 -1.45 -0.04 -9.64
N LEU A 44 -2.01 -0.68 -8.63
CA LEU A 44 -1.40 -1.83 -7.99
C LEU A 44 -2.25 -3.07 -8.24
N LEU A 45 -1.63 -4.11 -8.80
CA LEU A 45 -2.28 -5.42 -8.97
C LEU A 45 -2.12 -6.22 -7.69
N LEU A 46 -3.22 -6.71 -7.14
CA LEU A 46 -3.21 -7.63 -6.00
C LEU A 46 -3.29 -9.05 -6.56
N ALA A 47 -2.19 -9.79 -6.46
CA ALA A 47 -2.08 -11.12 -7.03
C ALA A 47 -1.96 -12.18 -5.94
N ARG A 48 -2.93 -13.08 -5.88
CA ARG A 48 -2.90 -14.17 -4.89
C ARG A 48 -1.78 -15.16 -5.24
N ALA A 49 -0.98 -15.49 -4.25
CA ALA A 49 0.09 -16.47 -4.40
C ALA A 49 -0.52 -17.83 -4.80
N SER A 50 0.05 -18.44 -5.85
CA SER A 50 -0.46 -19.70 -6.40
C SER A 50 0.49 -20.87 -6.19
N ASN A 51 1.62 -20.66 -5.53
CA ASN A 51 2.57 -21.71 -5.22
C ASN A 51 3.44 -21.28 -4.03
N GLU A 52 4.22 -22.21 -3.52
CA GLU A 52 5.06 -22.01 -2.33
C GLU A 52 6.08 -20.89 -2.52
N ARG A 53 6.67 -20.80 -3.69
CA ARG A 53 7.64 -19.74 -3.99
C ARG A 53 6.99 -18.36 -3.89
N GLN A 54 5.80 -18.21 -4.46
CA GLN A 54 5.07 -16.94 -4.42
C GLN A 54 4.61 -16.62 -2.99
N GLU A 55 4.23 -17.62 -2.22
CA GLU A 55 3.84 -17.44 -0.82
C GLU A 55 4.99 -16.84 0.00
N GLY A 56 6.23 -17.20 -0.32
CA GLY A 56 7.42 -16.67 0.35
C GLY A 56 7.64 -15.18 0.11
N PHE A 57 7.00 -14.59 -0.90
CA PHE A 57 7.10 -13.16 -1.18
C PHE A 57 5.99 -12.33 -0.53
N ILE A 58 4.98 -12.97 0.04
CA ILE A 58 3.92 -12.24 0.75
C ILE A 58 4.57 -11.52 1.96
N GLY A 59 4.46 -10.18 1.98
CA GLY A 59 5.07 -9.38 3.02
C GLY A 59 6.57 -9.19 2.88
N ASN A 60 7.16 -9.70 1.80
CA ASN A 60 8.60 -9.63 1.57
C ASN A 60 8.90 -9.30 0.10
N GLN A 61 8.17 -8.35 -0.46
CA GLN A 61 8.31 -7.98 -1.87
C GLN A 61 9.69 -7.43 -2.20
N CYS A 62 10.32 -6.74 -1.26
CA CYS A 62 11.62 -6.10 -1.45
C CYS A 62 12.67 -6.52 -0.43
N GLY A 63 12.55 -7.71 0.14
CA GLY A 63 13.56 -8.24 1.05
C GLY A 63 13.77 -7.41 2.31
N GLY A 64 12.71 -6.74 2.79
CA GLY A 64 12.76 -5.92 4.00
C GLY A 64 13.06 -4.45 3.76
N ARG A 65 13.30 -4.06 2.52
CA ARG A 65 13.45 -2.66 2.15
C ARG A 65 12.09 -2.03 1.85
N VAL A 66 12.07 -0.71 1.73
CA VAL A 66 10.86 0.00 1.33
C VAL A 66 10.45 -0.46 -0.07
N PHE A 67 9.21 -0.88 -0.18
CA PHE A 67 8.65 -1.44 -1.40
C PHE A 67 8.22 -0.35 -2.37
N LEU A 68 7.40 0.59 -1.91
CA LEU A 68 6.85 1.66 -2.74
C LEU A 68 6.76 2.95 -1.94
N PHE A 69 6.73 4.06 -2.67
CA PHE A 69 6.50 5.39 -2.11
C PHE A 69 5.07 5.81 -2.44
N LEU A 70 4.34 6.24 -1.44
CA LEU A 70 3.01 6.79 -1.59
C LEU A 70 3.09 8.29 -1.38
N GLN A 71 3.03 9.04 -2.46
CA GLN A 71 3.11 10.49 -2.42
C GLN A 71 1.76 11.10 -2.08
N THR A 72 1.76 12.12 -1.24
CA THR A 72 0.54 12.84 -0.87
C THR A 72 0.75 14.35 -0.98
N ASP A 73 -0.34 15.06 -1.20
CA ASP A 73 -0.35 16.52 -1.18
C ASP A 73 -0.71 17.07 0.21
N ASN A 74 -1.06 16.20 1.16
CA ASN A 74 -1.40 16.60 2.52
C ASN A 74 -1.00 15.48 3.49
N PHE A 75 0.26 15.51 3.91
CA PHE A 75 0.85 14.45 4.74
C PHE A 75 0.07 14.20 6.03
N TRP A 76 -0.18 15.24 6.79
CA TRP A 76 -0.78 15.09 8.13
C TRP A 76 -2.23 14.61 8.07
N ARG A 77 -2.98 15.04 7.05
CA ARG A 77 -4.33 14.53 6.81
C ARG A 77 -4.30 13.01 6.60
N ASP A 78 -3.43 12.56 5.71
CA ASP A 78 -3.36 11.14 5.35
C ASP A 78 -2.73 10.30 6.45
N TYR A 79 -1.68 10.80 7.08
CA TYR A 79 -1.07 10.14 8.23
C TYR A 79 -2.08 9.91 9.35
N ASN A 80 -2.80 10.95 9.72
CA ASN A 80 -3.78 10.85 10.81
C ASN A 80 -4.95 9.93 10.46
N ALA A 81 -5.42 9.96 9.21
CA ALA A 81 -6.48 9.07 8.75
C ALA A 81 -6.03 7.61 8.79
N MET A 82 -4.85 7.32 8.27
CA MET A 82 -4.29 5.96 8.28
C MET A 82 -4.09 5.46 9.70
N ARG A 83 -3.58 6.32 10.58
CA ARG A 83 -3.38 5.99 11.99
C ARG A 83 -4.69 5.67 12.69
N SER A 84 -5.74 6.47 12.44
CA SER A 84 -7.07 6.22 12.97
C SER A 84 -7.65 4.92 12.47
N ASN A 85 -7.30 4.52 11.26
CA ASN A 85 -7.78 3.27 10.66
C ASN A 85 -6.98 2.04 11.11
N GLY A 86 -5.94 2.24 11.94
CA GLY A 86 -5.17 1.13 12.49
C GLY A 86 -3.98 0.68 11.65
N VAL A 87 -3.51 1.53 10.73
CA VAL A 87 -2.31 1.23 9.94
C VAL A 87 -1.08 1.24 10.87
N GLU A 88 -0.20 0.26 10.70
CA GLU A 88 1.03 0.14 11.48
C GLU A 88 2.11 1.05 10.94
N PHE A 89 2.70 1.86 11.82
CA PHE A 89 3.84 2.72 11.48
C PHE A 89 5.07 2.23 12.24
N SER A 90 6.19 2.07 11.54
CA SER A 90 7.41 1.54 12.13
C SER A 90 8.28 2.63 12.75
N GLN A 91 7.92 3.89 12.59
CA GLN A 91 8.67 5.03 13.13
C GLN A 91 7.75 6.25 13.27
N GLU A 92 8.27 7.30 13.91
CA GLU A 92 7.61 8.61 13.95
C GLU A 92 7.87 9.35 12.64
N PRO A 93 6.95 10.26 12.21
CA PRO A 93 7.20 11.09 11.04
C PRO A 93 8.50 11.89 11.15
N ARG A 94 9.20 12.03 10.03
CA ARG A 94 10.46 12.75 9.94
C ARG A 94 10.37 13.89 8.95
N GLU A 95 10.99 15.02 9.31
CA GLU A 95 11.20 16.12 8.39
C GLU A 95 12.58 15.97 7.77
N GLU A 96 12.63 15.86 6.44
CA GLU A 96 13.87 15.76 5.69
C GLU A 96 13.99 16.94 4.74
N GLU A 97 15.16 17.10 4.12
CA GLU A 97 15.36 18.18 3.15
C GLU A 97 14.38 18.11 1.99
N TYR A 98 14.02 16.89 1.57
CA TYR A 98 13.11 16.66 0.44
C TYR A 98 11.63 16.70 0.82
N GLY A 99 11.30 16.69 2.10
CA GLY A 99 9.91 16.73 2.54
C GLY A 99 9.66 16.00 3.85
N THR A 100 8.40 15.69 4.08
CA THR A 100 7.95 14.96 5.28
C THR A 100 7.69 13.51 4.91
N VAL A 101 8.16 12.57 5.72
CA VAL A 101 8.10 11.15 5.41
C VAL A 101 7.86 10.30 6.66
N VAL A 102 7.15 9.20 6.50
CA VAL A 102 7.01 8.17 7.52
C VAL A 102 6.92 6.80 6.84
N VAL A 103 7.47 5.78 7.48
CA VAL A 103 7.36 4.41 6.99
C VAL A 103 6.16 3.74 7.64
N PHE A 104 5.30 3.14 6.84
CA PHE A 104 4.22 2.30 7.34
C PHE A 104 4.34 0.89 6.75
N GLU A 105 3.65 -0.05 7.37
CA GLU A 105 3.59 -1.43 6.90
C GLU A 105 2.18 -1.73 6.42
N ASP A 106 2.06 -2.41 5.28
CA ASP A 106 0.75 -2.85 4.82
C ASP A 106 0.28 -4.09 5.59
N LEU A 107 -0.84 -4.66 5.17
CA LEU A 107 -1.45 -5.83 5.82
C LEU A 107 -0.46 -6.98 6.01
N TYR A 108 0.48 -7.14 5.09
CA TYR A 108 1.42 -8.27 5.08
C TYR A 108 2.80 -7.91 5.63
N GLY A 109 3.02 -6.65 5.98
CA GLY A 109 4.30 -6.20 6.50
C GLY A 109 5.23 -5.61 5.44
N ASN A 110 4.77 -5.42 4.21
CA ASN A 110 5.56 -4.69 3.22
C ASN A 110 5.69 -3.24 3.66
N ARG A 111 6.89 -2.69 3.54
CA ARG A 111 7.19 -1.34 3.99
C ARG A 111 6.96 -0.32 2.89
N TRP A 112 6.26 0.75 3.22
CA TRP A 112 5.96 1.85 2.32
C TRP A 112 6.43 3.16 2.93
N ASP A 113 6.85 4.09 2.09
CA ASP A 113 7.05 5.48 2.52
C ASP A 113 5.81 6.29 2.16
N LEU A 114 5.17 6.88 3.15
CA LEU A 114 4.20 7.95 2.91
C LEU A 114 4.97 9.25 2.93
N TYR A 115 4.93 10.04 1.85
CA TYR A 115 5.71 11.25 1.81
C TYR A 115 5.05 12.38 1.05
N GLN A 116 5.40 13.58 1.45
CA GLN A 116 4.98 14.81 0.78
C GLN A 116 6.23 15.61 0.44
N ASN A 117 6.38 15.99 -0.82
CA ASN A 117 7.49 16.82 -1.25
C ASN A 117 7.45 18.17 -0.57
N LYS A 118 8.62 18.69 -0.25
CA LYS A 118 8.74 20.03 0.31
C LYS A 118 8.28 21.04 -0.74
N GLN A 119 7.39 21.92 -0.34
CA GLN A 119 6.93 22.99 -1.21
C GLN A 119 8.05 24.01 -1.42
N SER A 120 8.29 24.37 -2.65
CA SER A 120 9.25 25.42 -2.97
C SER A 120 8.59 26.79 -2.94
#